data_7f16475be0c2d78e2d2f105dfc4c4f5e
#
_entry.id   7f16475be0c2d78e2d2f105dfc4c4f5e
#
_cell.length_a   1.000
_cell.length_b   1.000
_cell.length_c   1.000
_cell.angle_alpha   90.00
_cell.angle_beta   90.00
_cell.angle_gamma   90.00
#
_symmetry.space_group_name_H-M   'P 1'
#
loop_
_entity.id
_entity.type
_entity.pdbx_description
1 polymer ?
#
loop_
_entity_poly.entity_id
_entity_poly.type
_entity_poly.pdbx_seq_one_letter_code
_entity_poly.pdbx_strand_id
1 'polypeptide(L)'
;MKKLFCILSCLLAAGCTSFEGNPYGDTLRSLSVQVVYPEEYASFLREGVPVKLTDRNSSNVYTALTDARGVAAFDVAAGHYRLSVLDRPDASSVFNGAVEQVDLAGADRNVSVELKYAKPGTILIKEIYSGGCPQDPPATGSYADDKYIVLHNNSFDTYYLDGLCLGMVAPYNSNANNPWTSTDPSGNIVFRDYAAMPDCIWMFPGTGTDFPLEPGEEAVVAYYGVDHTQTYSQSVNLNRKGYFVLYDMVHYPGNRLHPTPTPGDQIDESHYMKVLKKTGTNTAVVYVISQNSPAVILFLSLIHISEPTRLGMI
;
A
#
# COMPACT_ATOMS: atom_id res chain seq x y z
N MET A 1 75.71 10.03 20.86
CA MET A 1 74.98 9.41 19.75
C MET A 1 74.41 8.09 20.21
N LYS A 2 73.22 8.05 20.73
CA LYS A 2 72.45 6.83 20.95
C LYS A 2 70.98 7.15 20.72
N LYS A 3 70.40 6.65 19.64
CA LYS A 3 69.00 6.80 19.26
C LYS A 3 68.14 5.87 20.14
N LEU A 4 67.26 6.48 20.91
CA LEU A 4 66.27 5.76 21.70
C LEU A 4 65.02 5.51 20.82
N PHE A 5 64.77 4.27 20.52
CA PHE A 5 63.59 3.84 19.79
C PHE A 5 62.44 3.60 20.80
N CYS A 6 61.46 4.48 20.82
CA CYS A 6 60.21 4.25 21.55
C CYS A 6 59.28 3.38 20.74
N ILE A 7 59.10 2.14 21.16
CA ILE A 7 58.07 1.25 20.62
C ILE A 7 56.78 1.55 21.34
N LEU A 8 55.86 2.21 20.62
CA LEU A 8 54.50 2.45 21.08
C LEU A 8 53.68 1.17 20.81
N SER A 9 53.42 0.44 21.87
CA SER A 9 52.58 -0.76 21.86
C SER A 9 51.12 -0.35 21.79
N CYS A 10 50.49 -0.42 20.60
CA CYS A 10 49.03 -0.32 20.45
C CYS A 10 48.40 -1.60 21.01
N LEU A 11 47.81 -1.50 22.19
CA LEU A 11 46.82 -2.46 22.67
C LEU A 11 45.57 -2.33 21.82
N LEU A 12 45.39 -3.23 20.87
CA LEU A 12 44.12 -3.48 20.24
C LEU A 12 43.23 -4.17 21.29
N ALA A 13 42.35 -3.41 21.90
CA ALA A 13 41.21 -3.94 22.62
C ALA A 13 40.29 -4.61 21.57
N ALA A 14 40.43 -5.91 21.39
CA ALA A 14 39.45 -6.72 20.72
C ALA A 14 38.18 -6.70 21.59
N GLY A 15 37.27 -5.81 21.27
CA GLY A 15 35.89 -5.89 21.76
C GLY A 15 35.29 -7.18 21.23
N CYS A 16 35.23 -8.20 22.06
CA CYS A 16 34.36 -9.33 21.83
C CYS A 16 32.92 -8.80 21.91
N THR A 17 32.34 -8.43 20.78
CA THR A 17 30.89 -8.49 20.65
C THR A 17 30.57 -9.97 20.75
N SER A 18 29.98 -10.39 21.86
CA SER A 18 29.37 -11.70 21.97
C SER A 18 28.28 -11.76 20.90
N PHE A 19 28.58 -12.40 19.79
CA PHE A 19 27.59 -12.89 18.87
C PHE A 19 26.76 -13.87 19.69
N GLU A 20 25.53 -13.54 20.00
CA GLU A 20 24.62 -14.55 20.53
C GLU A 20 24.44 -15.56 19.42
N GLY A 21 25.18 -16.67 19.53
CA GLY A 21 25.11 -17.79 18.60
C GLY A 21 23.68 -18.32 18.59
N ASN A 22 23.27 -18.85 17.44
CA ASN A 22 21.98 -19.52 17.32
C ASN A 22 21.77 -20.45 18.52
N PRO A 23 20.78 -20.27 19.38
CA PRO A 23 20.58 -21.07 20.60
C PRO A 23 20.39 -22.58 20.32
N TYR A 24 20.14 -22.93 19.06
CA TYR A 24 20.00 -24.33 18.59
C TYR A 24 21.26 -24.92 17.97
N GLY A 25 22.39 -24.16 17.95
CA GLY A 25 23.67 -24.58 17.36
C GLY A 25 23.68 -24.53 15.84
N ASP A 26 24.82 -24.95 15.23
CA ASP A 26 24.99 -24.97 13.77
C ASP A 26 24.38 -26.22 13.10
N THR A 27 23.46 -26.90 13.76
CA THR A 27 22.83 -28.11 13.24
C THR A 27 21.90 -27.73 12.10
N LEU A 28 22.17 -28.22 10.89
CA LEU A 28 21.28 -28.10 9.76
C LEU A 28 20.06 -29.01 9.95
N ARG A 29 18.90 -28.51 9.48
CA ARG A 29 17.64 -29.23 9.46
C ARG A 29 17.06 -29.18 8.07
N SER A 30 16.52 -30.30 7.63
CA SER A 30 15.81 -30.39 6.37
C SER A 30 14.33 -30.07 6.55
N LEU A 31 13.82 -29.18 5.70
CA LEU A 31 12.40 -28.83 5.61
C LEU A 31 11.92 -29.11 4.19
N SER A 32 10.90 -29.94 4.08
CA SER A 32 10.16 -30.16 2.83
C SER A 32 8.83 -29.43 2.91
N VAL A 33 8.55 -28.58 1.92
CA VAL A 33 7.33 -27.77 1.86
C VAL A 33 6.51 -28.19 0.67
N GLN A 34 5.33 -28.73 0.92
CA GLN A 34 4.31 -29.02 -0.12
C GLN A 34 3.44 -27.79 -0.32
N VAL A 35 3.45 -27.22 -1.51
CA VAL A 35 2.51 -26.17 -1.93
C VAL A 35 1.22 -26.82 -2.40
N VAL A 36 0.08 -26.40 -1.84
CA VAL A 36 -1.24 -26.94 -2.12
C VAL A 36 -2.14 -25.83 -2.65
N TYR A 37 -2.61 -25.96 -3.89
CA TYR A 37 -3.60 -25.06 -4.48
C TYR A 37 -5.02 -25.50 -4.08
N PRO A 38 -6.00 -24.55 -4.05
CA PRO A 38 -7.40 -24.93 -3.91
C PRO A 38 -7.82 -25.94 -5.00
N GLU A 39 -8.76 -26.80 -4.69
CA GLU A 39 -9.14 -27.93 -5.57
C GLU A 39 -9.50 -27.49 -6.98
N GLU A 40 -10.26 -26.40 -7.12
CA GLU A 40 -10.65 -25.80 -8.39
C GLU A 40 -9.48 -25.22 -9.21
N TYR A 41 -8.34 -25.03 -8.57
CA TYR A 41 -7.11 -24.48 -9.16
C TYR A 41 -5.93 -25.47 -9.14
N ALA A 42 -6.18 -26.74 -8.92
CA ALA A 42 -5.13 -27.78 -8.84
C ALA A 42 -4.27 -27.86 -10.11
N SER A 43 -4.78 -27.44 -11.26
CA SER A 43 -4.06 -27.39 -12.54
C SER A 43 -2.92 -26.36 -12.57
N PHE A 44 -2.89 -25.39 -11.64
CA PHE A 44 -1.79 -24.44 -11.50
C PHE A 44 -0.58 -25.01 -10.76
N LEU A 45 -0.68 -26.22 -10.20
CA LEU A 45 0.46 -26.87 -9.55
C LEU A 45 1.60 -27.08 -10.57
N ARG A 46 2.76 -26.51 -10.28
CA ARG A 46 3.90 -26.50 -11.20
C ARG A 46 5.23 -26.41 -10.46
N GLU A 47 6.31 -26.66 -11.18
CA GLU A 47 7.66 -26.33 -10.73
C GLU A 47 7.95 -24.83 -10.82
N GLY A 48 8.95 -24.38 -10.07
CA GLY A 48 9.46 -23.01 -10.15
C GLY A 48 8.69 -21.99 -9.32
N VAL A 49 7.74 -22.41 -8.48
CA VAL A 49 7.04 -21.47 -7.57
C VAL A 49 7.96 -21.12 -6.41
N PRO A 50 8.24 -19.83 -6.16
CA PRO A 50 9.12 -19.42 -5.08
C PRO A 50 8.46 -19.56 -3.72
N VAL A 51 9.11 -20.32 -2.86
CA VAL A 51 8.77 -20.50 -1.44
C VAL A 51 9.79 -19.75 -0.62
N LYS A 52 9.35 -18.84 0.27
CA LYS A 52 10.19 -18.05 1.16
C LYS A 52 10.09 -18.55 2.58
N LEU A 53 11.24 -18.76 3.18
CA LEU A 53 11.38 -19.14 4.57
C LEU A 53 12.16 -18.03 5.30
N THR A 54 11.54 -17.38 6.27
CA THR A 54 12.11 -16.26 7.03
C THR A 54 12.40 -16.70 8.45
N ASP A 55 13.66 -16.56 8.88
CA ASP A 55 14.07 -16.77 10.26
C ASP A 55 13.46 -15.67 11.14
N ARG A 56 12.78 -16.08 12.21
CA ARG A 56 12.08 -15.15 13.11
C ARG A 56 13.02 -14.39 14.05
N ASN A 57 14.23 -14.86 14.25
CA ASN A 57 15.20 -14.22 15.11
C ASN A 57 16.13 -13.26 14.36
N SER A 58 16.66 -13.70 13.22
CA SER A 58 17.63 -12.94 12.43
C SER A 58 17.01 -12.16 11.27
N SER A 59 15.75 -12.44 10.93
CA SER A 59 15.05 -11.92 9.72
C SER A 59 15.70 -12.33 8.40
N ASN A 60 16.64 -13.31 8.41
CA ASN A 60 17.21 -13.86 7.19
C ASN A 60 16.14 -14.57 6.36
N VAL A 61 16.19 -14.37 5.04
CA VAL A 61 15.24 -14.96 4.10
C VAL A 61 15.96 -15.97 3.22
N TYR A 62 15.43 -17.19 3.20
CA TYR A 62 15.84 -18.28 2.31
C TYR A 62 14.75 -18.48 1.27
N THR A 63 15.13 -18.77 0.03
CA THR A 63 14.16 -19.02 -1.05
C THR A 63 14.52 -20.33 -1.74
N ALA A 64 13.53 -21.20 -1.90
CA ALA A 64 13.60 -22.41 -2.72
C ALA A 64 12.47 -22.42 -3.72
N LEU A 65 12.69 -23.06 -4.87
CA LEU A 65 11.67 -23.26 -5.91
C LEU A 65 11.05 -24.64 -5.76
N THR A 66 9.76 -24.74 -6.08
CA THR A 66 9.08 -26.04 -6.12
C THR A 66 9.57 -26.91 -7.27
N ASP A 67 9.58 -28.21 -7.06
CA ASP A 67 9.69 -29.23 -8.12
C ASP A 67 8.34 -29.41 -8.86
N ALA A 68 8.31 -30.32 -9.85
CA ALA A 68 7.10 -30.62 -10.62
C ALA A 68 5.93 -31.17 -9.79
N ARG A 69 6.19 -31.64 -8.56
CA ARG A 69 5.16 -32.09 -7.61
C ARG A 69 4.72 -30.96 -6.66
N GLY A 70 5.26 -29.75 -6.84
CA GLY A 70 4.98 -28.61 -5.98
C GLY A 70 5.69 -28.66 -4.62
N VAL A 71 6.83 -29.38 -4.54
CA VAL A 71 7.61 -29.49 -3.30
C VAL A 71 8.86 -28.63 -3.37
N ALA A 72 9.07 -27.77 -2.38
CA ALA A 72 10.30 -27.01 -2.18
C ALA A 72 11.06 -27.58 -0.99
N ALA A 73 12.40 -27.72 -1.12
CA ALA A 73 13.27 -28.24 -0.08
C ALA A 73 14.24 -27.18 0.42
N PHE A 74 14.45 -27.18 1.74
CA PHE A 74 15.39 -26.29 2.41
C PHE A 74 16.29 -27.11 3.34
N ASP A 75 17.56 -26.71 3.40
CA ASP A 75 18.50 -27.11 4.44
C ASP A 75 18.96 -25.84 5.15
N VAL A 76 18.47 -25.62 6.35
CA VAL A 76 18.69 -24.40 7.13
C VAL A 76 19.07 -24.71 8.57
N ALA A 77 19.62 -23.76 9.29
CA ALA A 77 19.96 -23.94 10.71
C ALA A 77 18.71 -24.29 11.53
N ALA A 78 18.89 -25.06 12.60
CA ALA A 78 17.81 -25.30 13.54
C ALA A 78 17.28 -23.99 14.11
N GLY A 79 15.94 -23.82 14.17
CA GLY A 79 15.34 -22.55 14.58
C GLY A 79 13.84 -22.48 14.37
N HIS A 80 13.32 -21.27 14.50
CA HIS A 80 11.91 -20.95 14.29
C HIS A 80 11.75 -20.05 13.05
N TYR A 81 10.88 -20.44 12.16
CA TYR A 81 10.71 -19.81 10.87
C TYR A 81 9.25 -19.43 10.59
N ARG A 82 9.08 -18.51 9.68
CA ARG A 82 7.84 -18.22 8.99
C ARG A 82 7.98 -18.63 7.53
N LEU A 83 6.99 -19.31 7.01
CA LEU A 83 6.91 -19.71 5.61
C LEU A 83 5.90 -18.84 4.88
N SER A 84 6.21 -18.42 3.66
CA SER A 84 5.26 -17.73 2.78
C SER A 84 5.46 -18.10 1.32
N VAL A 85 4.35 -18.14 0.60
CA VAL A 85 4.29 -18.39 -0.83
C VAL A 85 3.44 -17.31 -1.47
N LEU A 86 3.93 -16.76 -2.57
CA LEU A 86 3.18 -15.91 -3.47
C LEU A 86 3.43 -16.40 -4.89
N ASP A 87 2.39 -16.87 -5.55
CA ASP A 87 2.45 -17.28 -6.94
C ASP A 87 1.50 -16.47 -7.80
N ARG A 88 1.98 -16.10 -9.00
CA ARG A 88 1.22 -15.39 -10.03
C ARG A 88 1.38 -16.14 -11.34
N PRO A 89 0.60 -17.20 -11.58
CA PRO A 89 0.74 -18.01 -12.78
C PRO A 89 0.29 -17.29 -14.05
N ASP A 90 -0.58 -16.31 -13.93
CA ASP A 90 -1.09 -15.48 -15.02
C ASP A 90 -1.48 -14.07 -14.52
N ALA A 91 -1.92 -13.22 -15.46
CA ALA A 91 -2.29 -11.83 -15.18
C ALA A 91 -3.53 -11.66 -14.27
N SER A 92 -4.37 -12.67 -14.18
CA SER A 92 -5.66 -12.61 -13.48
C SER A 92 -5.69 -13.39 -12.18
N SER A 93 -4.63 -14.13 -11.87
CA SER A 93 -4.61 -15.08 -10.77
C SER A 93 -3.45 -14.82 -9.81
N VAL A 94 -3.78 -14.66 -8.56
CA VAL A 94 -2.80 -14.58 -7.47
C VAL A 94 -3.13 -15.65 -6.44
N PHE A 95 -2.14 -16.41 -6.07
CA PHE A 95 -2.23 -17.39 -4.99
C PHE A 95 -1.26 -17.02 -3.89
N ASN A 96 -1.71 -16.99 -2.67
CA ASN A 96 -0.88 -16.70 -1.52
C ASN A 96 -1.21 -17.63 -0.35
N GLY A 97 -0.19 -17.94 0.43
CA GLY A 97 -0.32 -18.73 1.63
C GLY A 97 0.84 -18.48 2.59
N ALA A 98 0.60 -18.69 3.85
CA ALA A 98 1.63 -18.57 4.87
C ALA A 98 1.42 -19.57 6.00
N VAL A 99 2.52 -20.01 6.60
CA VAL A 99 2.54 -20.73 7.87
C VAL A 99 3.36 -19.88 8.83
N GLU A 100 2.70 -19.31 9.81
CA GLU A 100 3.31 -18.31 10.70
C GLU A 100 4.39 -18.91 11.61
N GLN A 101 4.33 -20.20 11.90
CA GLN A 101 5.29 -20.86 12.77
C GLN A 101 5.68 -22.23 12.24
N VAL A 102 6.93 -22.33 11.80
CA VAL A 102 7.60 -23.58 11.43
C VAL A 102 8.73 -23.81 12.43
N ASP A 103 8.60 -24.85 13.23
CA ASP A 103 9.58 -25.20 14.26
C ASP A 103 10.55 -26.27 13.75
N LEU A 104 11.79 -25.89 13.54
CA LEU A 104 12.91 -26.73 13.15
C LEU A 104 13.94 -26.88 14.29
N ALA A 105 13.62 -26.48 15.52
CA ALA A 105 14.56 -26.56 16.63
C ALA A 105 14.97 -28.01 16.97
N GLY A 106 14.02 -28.95 16.88
CA GLY A 106 14.22 -30.33 17.32
C GLY A 106 14.43 -31.36 16.24
N ALA A 107 13.84 -31.22 15.06
CA ALA A 107 13.84 -32.26 14.01
C ALA A 107 13.55 -31.68 12.61
N ASP A 108 13.86 -32.50 11.59
CA ASP A 108 13.39 -32.25 10.22
C ASP A 108 11.87 -32.27 10.12
N ARG A 109 11.32 -31.50 9.19
CA ARG A 109 9.87 -31.33 9.04
C ARG A 109 9.38 -31.44 7.59
N ASN A 110 8.15 -31.93 7.48
CA ASN A 110 7.35 -31.78 6.29
C ASN A 110 6.16 -30.85 6.63
N VAL A 111 5.97 -29.81 5.83
CA VAL A 111 4.93 -28.79 6.05
C VAL A 111 4.15 -28.62 4.77
N SER A 112 2.83 -28.52 4.87
CA SER A 112 1.97 -28.10 3.75
C SER A 112 1.60 -26.65 3.92
N VAL A 113 1.65 -25.88 2.83
CA VAL A 113 1.12 -24.53 2.76
C VAL A 113 -0.06 -24.48 1.80
N GLU A 114 -1.24 -24.27 2.35
CA GLU A 114 -2.45 -24.12 1.54
C GLU A 114 -2.49 -22.69 0.99
N LEU A 115 -2.62 -22.60 -0.34
CA LEU A 115 -2.75 -21.34 -1.02
C LEU A 115 -4.22 -20.90 -1.07
N LYS A 116 -4.44 -19.60 -1.00
CA LYS A 116 -5.73 -18.95 -1.22
C LYS A 116 -5.67 -18.20 -2.53
N TYR A 117 -6.70 -18.37 -3.34
CA TYR A 117 -6.88 -17.55 -4.53
C TYR A 117 -7.29 -16.14 -4.15
N ALA A 118 -6.66 -15.16 -4.78
CA ALA A 118 -7.05 -13.76 -4.71
C ALA A 118 -7.06 -13.19 -6.13
N LYS A 119 -8.15 -12.56 -6.49
CA LYS A 119 -8.19 -11.77 -7.71
C LYS A 119 -7.42 -10.47 -7.44
N PRO A 120 -6.35 -10.15 -8.18
CA PRO A 120 -5.64 -8.91 -7.99
C PRO A 120 -6.56 -7.73 -8.31
N GLY A 121 -6.55 -6.72 -7.46
CA GLY A 121 -7.15 -5.44 -7.81
C GLY A 121 -6.37 -4.83 -8.97
N THR A 122 -7.09 -4.27 -9.95
CA THR A 122 -6.44 -3.68 -11.14
C THR A 122 -5.73 -2.39 -10.74
N ILE A 123 -6.44 -1.47 -10.10
CA ILE A 123 -5.88 -0.22 -9.56
C ILE A 123 -5.89 -0.28 -8.04
N LEU A 124 -4.75 0.01 -7.45
CA LEU A 124 -4.57 0.05 -6.01
C LEU A 124 -4.25 1.47 -5.55
N ILE A 125 -4.68 1.81 -4.34
CA ILE A 125 -4.15 2.96 -3.62
C ILE A 125 -2.81 2.50 -3.03
N LYS A 126 -1.70 2.98 -3.60
CA LYS A 126 -0.36 2.62 -3.15
C LYS A 126 0.08 3.43 -1.94
N GLU A 127 -0.27 4.72 -1.95
CA GLU A 127 0.13 5.66 -0.90
C GLU A 127 -0.98 6.67 -0.64
N ILE A 128 -1.15 7.03 0.63
CA ILE A 128 -1.96 8.16 1.07
C ILE A 128 -1.06 9.02 1.96
N TYR A 129 -0.60 10.14 1.44
CA TYR A 129 0.13 11.11 2.22
C TYR A 129 -0.83 12.17 2.76
N SER A 130 -1.12 12.10 4.05
CA SER A 130 -2.13 12.95 4.70
C SER A 130 -1.62 13.67 5.94
N GLY A 131 -0.52 13.21 6.53
CA GLY A 131 0.02 13.74 7.78
C GLY A 131 0.64 15.13 7.68
N GLY A 132 1.17 15.46 6.51
CA GLY A 132 1.91 16.70 6.29
C GLY A 132 3.37 16.63 6.78
N CYS A 133 4.11 17.70 6.56
CA CYS A 133 5.51 17.84 6.96
C CYS A 133 5.70 18.81 8.16
N PRO A 134 6.82 18.73 8.89
CA PRO A 134 7.18 19.76 9.84
C PRO A 134 7.36 21.13 9.17
N GLN A 135 7.00 22.20 9.87
CA GLN A 135 7.30 23.56 9.44
C GLN A 135 8.78 23.89 9.66
N ASP A 136 9.35 24.71 8.78
CA ASP A 136 10.74 25.15 8.92
C ASP A 136 10.91 26.10 10.13
N PRO A 137 12.03 26.02 10.85
CA PRO A 137 12.33 26.95 11.95
C PRO A 137 12.33 28.43 11.48
N PRO A 138 11.86 29.36 12.31
CA PRO A 138 11.49 29.22 13.73
C PRO A 138 10.04 28.76 13.98
N ALA A 139 9.27 28.50 12.94
CA ALA A 139 7.89 28.00 13.09
C ALA A 139 7.90 26.60 13.71
N THR A 140 6.86 26.31 14.49
CA THR A 140 6.64 25.01 15.11
C THR A 140 5.26 24.51 14.74
N GLY A 141 5.15 23.20 14.41
CA GLY A 141 3.90 22.59 14.01
C GLY A 141 4.05 21.79 12.73
N SER A 142 2.92 21.37 12.16
CA SER A 142 2.88 20.68 10.88
C SER A 142 2.22 21.52 9.80
N TYR A 143 2.70 21.36 8.58
CA TYR A 143 2.07 21.83 7.36
C TYR A 143 1.35 20.65 6.71
N ALA A 144 0.10 20.79 6.36
CA ALA A 144 -0.72 19.68 5.93
C ALA A 144 -1.48 19.93 4.61
N ASP A 145 -1.06 20.92 3.84
CA ASP A 145 -1.66 21.19 2.54
C ASP A 145 -0.98 20.41 1.40
N ASP A 146 0.15 19.78 1.66
CA ASP A 146 0.96 18.98 0.74
C ASP A 146 0.46 17.53 0.59
N LYS A 147 -0.85 17.32 0.74
CA LYS A 147 -1.47 16.00 0.68
C LYS A 147 -1.59 15.48 -0.75
N TYR A 148 -1.40 14.17 -0.88
CA TYR A 148 -1.59 13.49 -2.16
C TYR A 148 -1.96 12.02 -1.96
N ILE A 149 -2.43 11.41 -3.05
CA ILE A 149 -2.71 9.98 -3.14
C ILE A 149 -1.96 9.45 -4.36
N VAL A 150 -1.33 8.31 -4.22
CA VAL A 150 -0.70 7.59 -5.33
C VAL A 150 -1.53 6.36 -5.66
N LEU A 151 -1.95 6.28 -6.92
CA LEU A 151 -2.56 5.09 -7.50
C LEU A 151 -1.51 4.30 -8.26
N HIS A 152 -1.66 2.99 -8.30
CA HIS A 152 -0.75 2.08 -8.97
C HIS A 152 -1.52 1.06 -9.80
N ASN A 153 -1.13 0.87 -11.05
CA ASN A 153 -1.65 -0.21 -11.87
C ASN A 153 -0.94 -1.52 -11.51
N ASN A 154 -1.63 -2.36 -10.75
CA ASN A 154 -1.14 -3.66 -10.29
C ASN A 154 -1.49 -4.80 -11.27
N SER A 155 -2.11 -4.48 -12.40
CA SER A 155 -2.45 -5.46 -13.45
C SER A 155 -1.31 -5.60 -14.48
N PHE A 156 -1.51 -6.49 -15.43
CA PHE A 156 -0.61 -6.68 -16.57
C PHE A 156 -1.10 -5.99 -17.84
N ASP A 157 -2.24 -5.33 -17.75
CA ASP A 157 -2.88 -4.62 -18.86
C ASP A 157 -2.90 -3.12 -18.58
N THR A 158 -2.90 -2.31 -19.65
CA THR A 158 -3.14 -0.88 -19.54
C THR A 158 -4.51 -0.64 -18.92
N TYR A 159 -4.56 0.15 -17.87
CA TYR A 159 -5.82 0.62 -17.28
C TYR A 159 -6.05 2.08 -17.63
N TYR A 160 -7.26 2.43 -17.98
CA TYR A 160 -7.64 3.82 -18.24
C TYR A 160 -8.28 4.40 -16.97
N LEU A 161 -7.74 5.51 -16.48
CA LEU A 161 -8.23 6.18 -15.28
C LEU A 161 -9.55 6.92 -15.50
N ASP A 162 -9.91 7.13 -16.74
CA ASP A 162 -11.14 7.84 -17.17
C ASP A 162 -12.38 7.32 -16.43
N GLY A 163 -13.08 8.22 -15.77
CA GLY A 163 -14.30 7.88 -15.04
C GLY A 163 -14.10 7.14 -13.72
N LEU A 164 -12.86 6.79 -13.34
CA LEU A 164 -12.56 6.27 -12.01
C LEU A 164 -12.87 7.33 -10.97
N CYS A 165 -13.50 6.94 -9.86
CA CYS A 165 -13.89 7.84 -8.80
C CYS A 165 -13.07 7.64 -7.56
N LEU A 166 -12.74 8.75 -6.91
CA LEU A 166 -12.07 8.83 -5.63
C LEU A 166 -13.05 9.44 -4.62
N GLY A 167 -13.31 8.73 -3.54
CA GLY A 167 -14.22 9.16 -2.48
C GLY A 167 -13.62 8.97 -1.11
N MET A 168 -14.09 9.75 -0.15
CA MET A 168 -13.81 9.55 1.26
C MET A 168 -14.97 8.82 1.92
N VAL A 169 -14.65 7.92 2.83
CA VAL A 169 -15.64 7.11 3.53
C VAL A 169 -15.76 7.60 4.98
N ALA A 170 -16.98 7.65 5.49
CA ALA A 170 -17.21 8.00 6.88
C ALA A 170 -16.85 6.81 7.83
N PRO A 171 -16.42 7.09 9.06
CA PRO A 171 -16.16 8.40 9.63
C PRO A 171 -14.85 8.97 9.07
N TYR A 172 -14.86 10.25 8.73
CA TYR A 172 -13.67 10.91 8.19
C TYR A 172 -12.55 11.17 9.24
N ASN A 173 -12.85 10.92 10.50
CA ASN A 173 -11.89 10.90 11.60
C ASN A 173 -12.39 10.03 12.76
N SER A 174 -11.52 9.73 13.71
CA SER A 174 -11.80 8.85 14.85
C SER A 174 -12.84 9.41 15.85
N ASN A 175 -13.15 10.70 15.78
CA ASN A 175 -14.11 11.36 16.69
C ASN A 175 -15.52 11.46 16.09
N ALA A 176 -15.68 11.16 14.81
CA ALA A 176 -16.98 11.20 14.18
C ALA A 176 -17.80 9.94 14.48
N ASN A 177 -19.11 10.07 14.49
CA ASN A 177 -20.00 8.93 14.64
C ASN A 177 -19.75 7.92 13.52
N ASN A 178 -19.67 6.65 13.88
CA ASN A 178 -19.49 5.59 12.91
C ASN A 178 -20.81 5.24 12.22
N PRO A 179 -21.01 5.59 10.95
CA PRO A 179 -22.24 5.29 10.24
C PRO A 179 -22.30 3.89 9.63
N TRP A 180 -21.24 3.09 9.75
CA TRP A 180 -21.14 1.74 9.19
C TRP A 180 -21.87 0.70 10.00
N THR A 181 -22.16 1.01 11.28
CA THR A 181 -22.79 0.08 12.18
C THR A 181 -24.16 0.58 12.62
N SER A 182 -25.00 -0.36 13.02
CA SER A 182 -26.26 -0.15 13.72
C SER A 182 -26.37 -1.16 14.85
N THR A 183 -27.28 -0.94 15.77
CA THR A 183 -27.58 -1.91 16.82
C THR A 183 -28.86 -2.66 16.44
N ASP A 184 -28.82 -3.97 16.43
CA ASP A 184 -29.99 -4.79 16.20
C ASP A 184 -30.96 -4.76 17.43
N PRO A 185 -32.19 -5.29 17.31
CA PRO A 185 -33.11 -5.33 18.42
C PRO A 185 -32.62 -6.13 19.66
N SER A 186 -31.62 -6.97 19.47
CA SER A 186 -30.99 -7.76 20.54
C SER A 186 -29.82 -7.05 21.22
N GLY A 187 -29.47 -5.83 20.74
CA GLY A 187 -28.36 -5.04 21.25
C GLY A 187 -27.00 -5.33 20.65
N ASN A 188 -26.91 -6.19 19.61
CA ASN A 188 -25.65 -6.49 18.93
C ASN A 188 -25.30 -5.42 17.90
N ILE A 189 -23.99 -5.17 17.72
CA ILE A 189 -23.50 -4.30 16.66
C ILE A 189 -23.50 -5.09 15.34
N VAL A 190 -24.18 -4.57 14.35
CA VAL A 190 -24.23 -5.12 12.99
C VAL A 190 -23.72 -4.11 11.95
N PHE A 191 -23.04 -4.58 10.93
CA PHE A 191 -22.60 -3.74 9.83
C PHE A 191 -23.74 -3.47 8.84
N ARG A 192 -23.74 -2.29 8.27
CA ARG A 192 -24.68 -1.89 7.21
C ARG A 192 -24.20 -2.38 5.85
N ASP A 193 -25.13 -2.61 4.92
CA ASP A 193 -24.85 -3.09 3.56
C ASP A 193 -24.41 -1.97 2.58
N TYR A 194 -24.10 -0.78 3.08
CA TYR A 194 -23.72 0.37 2.26
C TYR A 194 -22.56 1.14 2.85
N ALA A 195 -21.75 1.74 1.97
CA ALA A 195 -20.69 2.65 2.34
C ALA A 195 -21.22 4.08 2.46
N ALA A 196 -21.05 4.69 3.63
CA ALA A 196 -21.40 6.09 3.83
C ALA A 196 -20.26 7.00 3.34
N MET A 197 -20.55 7.82 2.33
CA MET A 197 -19.62 8.84 1.81
C MET A 197 -20.16 10.22 2.12
N PRO A 198 -19.61 10.90 3.15
CA PRO A 198 -20.17 12.17 3.63
C PRO A 198 -19.87 13.36 2.75
N ASP A 199 -18.73 13.36 2.06
CA ASP A 199 -18.19 14.52 1.37
C ASP A 199 -18.21 14.41 -0.15
N CYS A 200 -17.29 15.10 -0.82
CA CYS A 200 -17.19 15.09 -2.26
C CYS A 200 -16.74 13.75 -2.81
N ILE A 201 -17.26 13.42 -3.98
CA ILE A 201 -16.73 12.39 -4.85
C ILE A 201 -16.06 13.10 -6.02
N TRP A 202 -14.82 12.74 -6.27
CA TRP A 202 -14.03 13.24 -7.37
C TRP A 202 -13.86 12.16 -8.42
N MET A 203 -14.00 12.52 -9.69
CA MET A 203 -13.86 11.62 -10.81
C MET A 203 -12.70 12.04 -11.69
N PHE A 204 -11.90 11.10 -12.12
CA PHE A 204 -10.88 11.33 -13.14
C PHE A 204 -11.54 11.85 -14.42
N PRO A 205 -10.97 12.87 -15.05
CA PRO A 205 -11.45 13.40 -16.32
C PRO A 205 -11.30 12.35 -17.44
N GLY A 206 -11.72 12.72 -18.64
CA GLY A 206 -11.56 11.90 -19.83
C GLY A 206 -12.87 11.35 -20.37
N THR A 207 -12.76 10.64 -21.48
CA THR A 207 -13.89 10.11 -22.29
C THR A 207 -13.85 8.59 -22.45
N GLY A 208 -12.86 7.93 -21.83
CA GLY A 208 -12.73 6.48 -21.78
C GLY A 208 -11.34 5.94 -22.07
N THR A 209 -10.49 6.67 -22.78
CA THR A 209 -9.13 6.24 -23.17
C THR A 209 -8.10 7.36 -23.16
N ASP A 210 -8.39 8.46 -22.47
CA ASP A 210 -7.55 9.65 -22.52
C ASP A 210 -6.37 9.57 -21.53
N PHE A 211 -6.54 8.78 -20.43
CA PHE A 211 -5.56 8.68 -19.36
C PHE A 211 -5.15 7.22 -19.12
N PRO A 212 -4.35 6.63 -20.03
CA PRO A 212 -3.79 5.30 -19.85
C PRO A 212 -2.79 5.29 -18.68
N LEU A 213 -2.83 4.22 -17.90
CA LEU A 213 -1.85 3.88 -16.88
C LEU A 213 -1.32 2.48 -17.20
N GLU A 214 -0.07 2.43 -17.63
CA GLU A 214 0.57 1.17 -18.04
C GLU A 214 0.82 0.24 -16.82
N PRO A 215 1.02 -1.07 -17.06
CA PRO A 215 1.37 -2.00 -16.00
C PRO A 215 2.56 -1.53 -15.16
N GLY A 216 2.37 -1.44 -13.85
CA GLY A 216 3.41 -0.99 -12.93
C GLY A 216 3.56 0.52 -12.80
N GLU A 217 2.87 1.32 -13.62
CA GLU A 217 2.89 2.77 -13.52
C GLU A 217 2.06 3.31 -12.36
N GLU A 218 2.30 4.58 -12.05
CA GLU A 218 1.68 5.30 -10.95
C GLU A 218 1.07 6.62 -11.42
N ALA A 219 -0.10 6.95 -10.85
CA ALA A 219 -0.74 8.24 -11.01
C ALA A 219 -0.84 8.95 -9.66
N VAL A 220 -0.42 10.21 -9.62
CA VAL A 220 -0.48 11.05 -8.42
C VAL A 220 -1.69 11.96 -8.49
N VAL A 221 -2.49 11.97 -7.43
CA VAL A 221 -3.61 12.89 -7.23
C VAL A 221 -3.25 13.85 -6.11
N ALA A 222 -2.98 15.10 -6.47
CA ALA A 222 -2.63 16.16 -5.54
C ALA A 222 -3.90 16.85 -5.00
N TYR A 223 -3.89 17.21 -3.72
CA TYR A 223 -4.93 18.06 -3.14
C TYR A 223 -4.78 19.50 -3.62
N TYR A 224 -3.55 20.00 -3.59
CA TYR A 224 -3.16 21.29 -4.15
C TYR A 224 -1.99 21.07 -5.10
N GLY A 225 -2.18 21.35 -6.37
CA GLY A 225 -1.20 21.13 -7.42
C GLY A 225 -0.13 22.20 -7.48
N VAL A 226 0.46 22.57 -6.35
CA VAL A 226 1.50 23.61 -6.25
C VAL A 226 2.82 23.02 -5.77
N ASP A 227 3.89 23.80 -5.92
CA ASP A 227 5.20 23.42 -5.36
C ASP A 227 5.27 23.83 -3.88
N HIS A 228 4.92 22.92 -3.01
CA HIS A 228 4.91 23.16 -1.55
C HIS A 228 6.31 23.33 -0.96
N THR A 229 7.37 22.92 -1.67
CA THR A 229 8.76 23.13 -1.23
C THR A 229 9.13 24.61 -1.17
N GLN A 230 8.38 25.47 -1.88
CA GLN A 230 8.53 26.92 -1.80
C GLN A 230 7.99 27.51 -0.47
N THR A 231 7.16 26.73 0.24
CA THR A 231 6.62 27.14 1.54
C THR A 231 7.43 26.53 2.69
N TYR A 232 7.71 25.24 2.63
CA TYR A 232 8.48 24.50 3.63
C TYR A 232 9.44 23.51 2.97
N SER A 233 10.70 23.52 3.40
CA SER A 233 11.79 22.78 2.74
C SER A 233 11.63 21.26 2.77
N GLN A 234 10.92 20.73 3.76
CA GLN A 234 10.66 19.29 3.92
C GLN A 234 9.41 18.81 3.20
N SER A 235 8.69 19.71 2.54
CA SER A 235 7.49 19.39 1.79
C SER A 235 7.80 18.82 0.40
N VAL A 236 6.78 18.60 -0.40
CA VAL A 236 6.88 17.99 -1.73
C VAL A 236 6.42 18.96 -2.82
N ASN A 237 6.97 18.79 -4.02
CA ASN A 237 6.49 19.52 -5.19
C ASN A 237 5.38 18.69 -5.85
N LEU A 238 4.15 19.17 -5.76
CA LEU A 238 2.97 18.57 -6.39
C LEU A 238 2.57 19.26 -7.71
N ASN A 239 3.29 20.29 -8.14
CA ASN A 239 3.11 20.94 -9.42
C ASN A 239 3.97 20.27 -10.50
N ARG A 240 3.55 19.10 -10.96
CA ARG A 240 4.30 18.31 -11.94
C ARG A 240 3.42 17.88 -13.11
N LYS A 241 4.01 17.84 -14.29
CA LYS A 241 3.34 17.34 -15.49
C LYS A 241 2.85 15.90 -15.28
N GLY A 242 1.60 15.65 -15.67
CA GLY A 242 0.96 14.33 -15.55
C GLY A 242 0.32 14.05 -14.19
N TYR A 243 0.48 14.93 -13.21
CA TYR A 243 -0.26 14.81 -11.95
C TYR A 243 -1.71 15.26 -12.13
N PHE A 244 -2.61 14.63 -11.42
CA PHE A 244 -4.01 15.05 -11.30
C PHE A 244 -4.17 15.96 -10.08
N VAL A 245 -5.15 16.85 -10.11
CA VAL A 245 -5.41 17.75 -8.99
C VAL A 245 -6.91 17.80 -8.66
N LEU A 246 -7.22 17.81 -7.36
CA LEU A 246 -8.56 17.94 -6.82
C LEU A 246 -9.04 19.40 -6.93
N TYR A 247 -9.19 19.89 -8.12
CA TYR A 247 -9.64 21.26 -8.41
C TYR A 247 -10.76 21.26 -9.44
N ASP A 248 -11.87 21.90 -9.10
CA ASP A 248 -13.01 22.10 -10.00
C ASP A 248 -13.37 23.58 -10.04
N MET A 249 -13.14 24.22 -11.18
CA MET A 249 -13.34 25.64 -11.38
C MET A 249 -14.82 26.07 -11.26
N VAL A 250 -15.74 25.18 -11.56
CA VAL A 250 -17.18 25.46 -11.51
C VAL A 250 -17.69 25.48 -10.06
N HIS A 251 -17.23 24.53 -9.25
CA HIS A 251 -17.70 24.34 -7.89
C HIS A 251 -16.90 25.13 -6.85
N TYR A 252 -15.64 25.44 -7.15
CA TYR A 252 -14.68 26.05 -6.20
C TYR A 252 -13.88 27.23 -6.78
N PRO A 253 -14.47 28.12 -7.58
CA PRO A 253 -13.72 29.23 -8.15
C PRO A 253 -13.18 30.13 -7.05
N GLY A 254 -11.85 30.31 -7.02
CA GLY A 254 -11.18 31.20 -6.07
C GLY A 254 -11.20 30.76 -4.60
N ASN A 255 -11.56 29.51 -4.30
CA ASN A 255 -11.46 28.99 -2.96
C ASN A 255 -9.99 28.79 -2.59
N ARG A 256 -9.52 29.44 -1.52
CA ARG A 256 -8.11 29.31 -1.08
C ARG A 256 -7.72 27.89 -0.67
N LEU A 257 -8.67 27.06 -0.31
CA LEU A 257 -8.45 25.65 0.03
C LEU A 257 -8.25 24.80 -1.24
N HIS A 258 -8.70 25.31 -2.38
CA HIS A 258 -8.46 24.75 -3.71
C HIS A 258 -7.98 25.88 -4.61
N PRO A 259 -6.74 26.32 -4.48
CA PRO A 259 -6.22 27.42 -5.27
C PRO A 259 -6.28 27.06 -6.74
N THR A 260 -6.72 28.00 -7.58
CA THR A 260 -6.63 27.85 -9.03
C THR A 260 -5.17 27.70 -9.40
N PRO A 261 -4.82 26.73 -10.23
CA PRO A 261 -3.47 26.67 -10.81
C PRO A 261 -3.10 28.00 -11.47
N THR A 262 -1.88 28.43 -11.30
CA THR A 262 -1.40 29.73 -11.79
C THR A 262 -0.70 29.59 -13.14
N PRO A 263 -0.55 30.66 -13.92
CA PRO A 263 0.29 30.62 -15.13
C PRO A 263 1.69 30.11 -14.80
N GLY A 264 2.16 29.13 -15.55
CA GLY A 264 3.45 28.44 -15.28
C GLY A 264 3.28 27.15 -14.52
N ASP A 265 2.07 26.77 -14.09
CA ASP A 265 1.80 25.46 -13.54
C ASP A 265 2.07 24.37 -14.58
N GLN A 266 2.56 23.23 -14.06
CA GLN A 266 2.90 22.09 -14.91
C GLN A 266 1.71 21.16 -15.13
N ILE A 267 0.65 21.30 -14.32
CA ILE A 267 -0.57 20.48 -14.42
C ILE A 267 -1.49 21.11 -15.48
N ASP A 268 -1.76 20.35 -16.51
CA ASP A 268 -2.69 20.75 -17.57
C ASP A 268 -4.15 20.69 -17.07
N GLU A 269 -5.03 21.56 -17.58
CA GLU A 269 -6.45 21.60 -17.20
C GLU A 269 -7.17 20.27 -17.49
N SER A 270 -6.70 19.49 -18.47
CA SER A 270 -7.23 18.16 -18.75
C SER A 270 -7.06 17.18 -17.58
N HIS A 271 -6.13 17.44 -16.65
CA HIS A 271 -5.87 16.64 -15.45
C HIS A 271 -6.64 17.13 -14.21
N TYR A 272 -7.54 18.12 -14.37
CA TYR A 272 -8.36 18.57 -13.26
C TYR A 272 -9.48 17.56 -13.01
N MET A 273 -9.57 17.08 -11.76
CA MET A 273 -10.62 16.14 -11.33
C MET A 273 -11.98 16.78 -11.37
N LYS A 274 -13.01 16.02 -11.74
CA LYS A 274 -14.41 16.48 -11.78
C LYS A 274 -15.14 16.14 -10.50
N VAL A 275 -15.88 17.10 -9.95
CA VAL A 275 -16.77 16.85 -8.80
C VAL A 275 -18.05 16.18 -9.27
N LEU A 276 -18.34 14.97 -8.80
CA LEU A 276 -19.61 14.28 -9.03
C LEU A 276 -20.63 14.55 -7.93
N LYS A 277 -20.16 14.58 -6.69
CA LYS A 277 -21.01 14.81 -5.52
C LYS A 277 -20.37 15.87 -4.66
N LYS A 278 -21.19 16.85 -4.32
CA LYS A 278 -20.87 17.91 -3.37
C LYS A 278 -21.88 17.83 -2.24
N THR A 279 -21.41 17.69 -1.00
CA THR A 279 -22.25 17.74 0.19
C THR A 279 -22.00 19.05 0.94
N GLY A 280 -23.02 19.52 1.67
CA GLY A 280 -22.93 20.70 2.51
C GLY A 280 -23.31 22.02 1.83
N THR A 281 -23.45 23.04 2.65
CA THR A 281 -23.68 24.42 2.25
C THR A 281 -22.33 25.09 1.99
N ASN A 282 -22.33 26.10 1.19
CA ASN A 282 -21.28 26.90 0.53
C ASN A 282 -19.90 27.09 1.20
N THR A 283 -19.66 26.66 2.41
CA THR A 283 -18.43 26.93 3.14
C THR A 283 -17.61 25.69 3.55
N ALA A 284 -18.17 24.50 3.43
CA ALA A 284 -17.56 23.27 3.96
C ALA A 284 -17.30 22.22 2.89
N VAL A 285 -17.08 22.64 1.66
CA VAL A 285 -16.98 21.72 0.57
C VAL A 285 -15.54 21.49 0.21
N VAL A 286 -14.87 20.90 1.13
CA VAL A 286 -13.49 20.50 0.93
C VAL A 286 -13.46 19.00 1.02
N TYR A 287 -12.85 18.37 0.02
CA TYR A 287 -12.44 16.98 0.17
C TYR A 287 -11.37 16.94 1.27
N VAL A 288 -11.83 16.74 2.50
CA VAL A 288 -10.92 16.71 3.66
C VAL A 288 -10.52 15.28 3.93
N ILE A 289 -9.27 14.98 3.68
CA ILE A 289 -8.69 13.74 4.19
C ILE A 289 -8.18 13.97 5.61
N SER A 290 -8.54 13.08 6.52
CA SER A 290 -8.02 13.12 7.89
C SER A 290 -6.50 12.96 7.90
N GLN A 291 -5.81 13.78 8.70
CA GLN A 291 -4.37 13.64 8.90
C GLN A 291 -3.99 12.33 9.61
N ASN A 292 -4.88 11.83 10.47
CA ASN A 292 -4.58 10.70 11.36
C ASN A 292 -5.28 9.40 10.93
N SER A 293 -6.40 9.50 10.23
CA SER A 293 -7.26 8.33 9.92
C SER A 293 -7.89 8.50 8.54
N PRO A 294 -7.09 8.56 7.47
CA PRO A 294 -7.65 8.67 6.13
C PRO A 294 -8.41 7.39 5.77
N ALA A 295 -9.61 7.55 5.22
CA ALA A 295 -10.44 6.47 4.71
C ALA A 295 -10.88 6.82 3.29
N VAL A 296 -10.17 6.28 2.32
CA VAL A 296 -10.34 6.58 0.89
C VAL A 296 -10.75 5.33 0.15
N ILE A 297 -11.64 5.46 -0.81
CA ILE A 297 -12.03 4.37 -1.71
C ILE A 297 -11.89 4.79 -3.17
N LEU A 298 -11.65 3.79 -4.00
CA LEU A 298 -11.73 3.89 -5.46
C LEU A 298 -12.92 3.06 -5.95
N PHE A 299 -13.67 3.60 -6.90
CA PHE A 299 -14.80 2.89 -7.52
C PHE A 299 -15.10 3.48 -8.89
N LEU A 300 -15.74 2.70 -9.74
CA LEU A 300 -16.23 3.21 -11.01
C LEU A 300 -17.50 4.05 -10.79
N SER A 301 -17.65 5.10 -11.59
CA SER A 301 -18.76 6.04 -11.48
C SER A 301 -20.12 5.35 -11.43
N LEU A 302 -21.02 5.87 -10.58
CA LEU A 302 -22.40 5.42 -10.43
C LEU A 302 -23.21 5.40 -11.74
N ILE A 303 -22.77 6.11 -12.77
CA ILE A 303 -23.42 6.13 -14.10
C ILE A 303 -23.28 4.78 -14.82
N HIS A 304 -22.29 3.97 -14.42
CA HIS A 304 -22.03 2.65 -14.99
C HIS A 304 -22.48 1.49 -14.09
N ILE A 305 -23.04 1.75 -12.92
CA ILE A 305 -23.61 0.72 -12.06
C ILE A 305 -25.06 0.47 -12.49
N SER A 306 -25.23 -0.20 -13.61
CA SER A 306 -26.54 -0.75 -14.00
C SER A 306 -26.84 -2.09 -13.30
N GLU A 307 -25.88 -2.67 -12.59
CA GLU A 307 -26.06 -3.86 -11.76
C GLU A 307 -25.34 -3.70 -10.41
N PRO A 308 -25.93 -4.18 -9.30
CA PRO A 308 -25.28 -4.16 -8.01
C PRO A 308 -24.12 -5.16 -8.01
N THR A 309 -22.95 -4.68 -8.37
CA THR A 309 -21.71 -5.42 -8.13
C THR A 309 -21.55 -5.51 -6.62
N ARG A 310 -21.75 -6.70 -6.06
CA ARG A 310 -21.39 -6.98 -4.67
C ARG A 310 -19.91 -6.65 -4.52
N LEU A 311 -19.61 -5.59 -3.79
CA LEU A 311 -18.27 -5.31 -3.31
C LEU A 311 -17.86 -6.53 -2.45
N GLY A 312 -17.00 -7.37 -3.00
CA GLY A 312 -16.34 -8.38 -2.22
C GLY A 312 -15.48 -7.67 -1.18
N MET A 313 -15.90 -7.72 0.06
CA MET A 313 -15.03 -7.33 1.17
C MET A 313 -13.87 -8.34 1.23
N ILE A 314 -12.67 -7.83 1.11
CA ILE A 314 -11.43 -8.52 1.44
C ILE A 314 -11.11 -8.28 2.91
#